data_548503012819ce3cdcd619470faf4e22
#
_entry.id   548503012819ce3cdcd619470faf4e22
#
_cell.length_a   1.000
_cell.length_b   1.000
_cell.length_c   1.000
_cell.angle_alpha   90.00
_cell.angle_beta   90.00
_cell.angle_gamma   90.00
#
_symmetry.space_group_name_H-M   'P 1'
#
loop_
_entity.id
_entity.type
_entity.pdbx_description
1 polymer ?
#
loop_
_entity_poly.entity_id
_entity_poly.type
_entity_poly.pdbx_seq_one_letter_code
_entity_poly.pdbx_strand_id
1 'polypeptide(L)'
;MTESAPTLSTRYYLTLEESQDGFALATFGKKQILRFLTPLVSIGIIIWGFSMGLNGVGRYYVALGAFFLILQGIMRYWFLPMMFKRQFVKYQFGKSEQGIDLFQDYAEIFNNGRSKVVHYNEVQSFAIGKLTYMLELKNRTVVIVPKRAFKDGTEQSIFENTFKK
;
A
#
# COMPACT_ATOMS: atom_id res chain seq x y z
N MET A 1 -19.50 11.36 30.53
CA MET A 1 -19.33 10.85 29.13
C MET A 1 -19.12 9.36 29.29
N THR A 2 -20.10 8.55 28.94
CA THR A 2 -20.01 7.09 28.99
C THR A 2 -19.05 6.67 27.87
N GLU A 3 -17.81 6.27 28.21
CA GLU A 3 -16.92 5.58 27.28
C GLU A 3 -17.63 4.31 26.84
N SER A 4 -18.20 4.34 25.65
CA SER A 4 -18.72 3.13 25.01
C SER A 4 -17.56 2.20 24.78
N ALA A 5 -17.65 0.95 25.20
CA ALA A 5 -16.62 -0.04 24.91
C ALA A 5 -16.42 -0.14 23.40
N PRO A 6 -15.17 -0.29 22.91
CA PRO A 6 -14.91 -0.44 21.49
C PRO A 6 -15.54 -1.73 20.96
N THR A 7 -16.16 -1.65 19.80
CA THR A 7 -16.74 -2.82 19.10
C THR A 7 -15.65 -3.79 18.67
N LEU A 8 -14.46 -3.27 18.37
CA LEU A 8 -13.28 -4.03 17.97
C LEU A 8 -12.02 -3.30 18.46
N SER A 9 -11.09 -4.02 19.04
CA SER A 9 -9.82 -3.46 19.52
C SER A 9 -8.67 -4.36 19.10
N THR A 10 -7.66 -3.77 18.44
CA THR A 10 -6.48 -4.50 17.99
C THR A 10 -5.20 -3.78 18.40
N ARG A 11 -4.18 -4.56 18.77
CA ARG A 11 -2.83 -4.06 19.04
C ARG A 11 -1.82 -4.97 18.35
N TYR A 12 -0.83 -4.37 17.69
CA TYR A 12 0.15 -5.12 16.91
C TYR A 12 1.45 -4.33 16.71
N TYR A 13 2.48 -5.06 16.35
CA TYR A 13 3.74 -4.53 15.81
C TYR A 13 3.81 -4.94 14.35
N LEU A 14 4.08 -4.00 13.44
CA LEU A 14 4.20 -4.31 12.03
C LEU A 14 5.50 -5.07 11.74
N THR A 15 5.42 -6.12 10.95
CA THR A 15 6.60 -6.76 10.36
C THR A 15 7.04 -6.01 9.10
N LEU A 16 8.27 -6.28 8.64
CA LEU A 16 8.78 -5.68 7.40
C LEU A 16 7.91 -6.05 6.19
N GLU A 17 7.48 -7.31 6.10
CA GLU A 17 6.64 -7.80 5.00
C GLU A 17 5.26 -7.14 4.99
N GLU A 18 4.64 -7.00 6.14
CA GLU A 18 3.36 -6.31 6.30
C GLU A 18 3.46 -4.83 5.94
N SER A 19 4.53 -4.18 6.39
CA SER A 19 4.79 -2.79 6.00
C SER A 19 4.98 -2.64 4.49
N GLN A 20 5.69 -3.56 3.85
CA GLN A 20 5.87 -3.56 2.40
C GLN A 20 4.55 -3.79 1.65
N ASP A 21 3.71 -4.72 2.11
CA ASP A 21 2.38 -4.97 1.54
C ASP A 21 1.49 -3.72 1.65
N GLY A 22 1.42 -3.12 2.84
CA GLY A 22 0.63 -1.92 3.10
C GLY A 22 1.11 -0.70 2.31
N PHE A 23 2.42 -0.44 2.23
CA PHE A 23 2.97 0.65 1.42
C PHE A 23 2.79 0.41 -0.08
N ALA A 24 2.89 -0.84 -0.54
CA ALA A 24 2.59 -1.17 -1.93
C ALA A 24 1.13 -0.88 -2.27
N LEU A 25 0.20 -1.16 -1.34
CA LEU A 25 -1.21 -0.81 -1.48
C LEU A 25 -1.42 0.71 -1.51
N ALA A 26 -0.77 1.46 -0.63
CA ALA A 26 -0.87 2.92 -0.59
C ALA A 26 -0.35 3.54 -1.90
N THR A 27 0.72 2.99 -2.46
CA THR A 27 1.34 3.51 -3.68
C THR A 27 0.59 3.10 -4.95
N PHE A 28 0.06 1.87 -5.00
CA PHE A 28 -0.50 1.29 -6.24
C PHE A 28 -1.97 0.86 -6.10
N GLY A 29 -2.57 0.90 -4.89
CA GLY A 29 -3.81 0.21 -4.56
C GLY A 29 -5.02 0.52 -5.42
N LYS A 30 -5.22 1.77 -5.84
CA LYS A 30 -6.36 2.16 -6.72
C LYS A 30 -6.03 2.10 -8.22
N LYS A 31 -4.75 2.00 -8.58
CA LYS A 31 -4.29 2.14 -9.97
C LYS A 31 -3.42 0.96 -10.39
N GLN A 32 -3.84 -0.25 -10.06
CA GLN A 32 -3.12 -1.48 -10.50
C GLN A 32 -2.91 -1.52 -12.01
N ILE A 33 -3.84 -0.96 -12.78
CA ILE A 33 -3.73 -0.86 -14.25
C ILE A 33 -2.52 0.01 -14.65
N LEU A 34 -2.24 1.12 -13.95
CA LEU A 34 -1.07 1.94 -14.25
C LEU A 34 0.26 1.22 -14.00
N ARG A 35 0.25 0.19 -13.15
CA ARG A 35 1.40 -0.67 -12.92
C ARG A 35 1.83 -1.44 -14.17
N PHE A 36 0.89 -1.75 -15.05
CA PHE A 36 1.12 -2.47 -16.29
C PHE A 36 1.21 -1.54 -17.50
N LEU A 37 0.67 -0.32 -17.41
CA LEU A 37 0.65 0.63 -18.51
C LEU A 37 2.06 0.99 -18.98
N THR A 38 2.97 1.29 -18.06
CA THR A 38 4.35 1.69 -18.41
C THR A 38 5.15 0.57 -19.11
N PRO A 39 5.15 -0.70 -18.61
CA PRO A 39 5.75 -1.81 -19.35
C PRO A 39 5.11 -2.02 -20.72
N LEU A 40 3.78 -1.91 -20.84
CA LEU A 40 3.07 -2.05 -22.11
C LEU A 40 3.51 -0.99 -23.13
N VAL A 41 3.64 0.27 -22.71
CA VAL A 41 4.14 1.35 -23.57
C VAL A 41 5.57 1.05 -24.04
N SER A 42 6.45 0.59 -23.14
CA SER A 42 7.83 0.24 -23.49
C SER A 42 7.90 -0.90 -24.51
N ILE A 43 7.06 -1.93 -24.35
CA ILE A 43 6.93 -3.04 -25.31
C ILE A 43 6.40 -2.52 -26.65
N GLY A 44 5.41 -1.62 -26.64
CA GLY A 44 4.88 -0.98 -27.85
C GLY A 44 5.96 -0.23 -28.65
N ILE A 45 6.84 0.51 -27.94
CA ILE A 45 7.98 1.22 -28.54
C ILE A 45 8.96 0.23 -29.19
N ILE A 46 9.23 -0.91 -28.52
CA ILE A 46 10.12 -1.96 -29.07
C ILE A 46 9.52 -2.54 -30.36
N ILE A 47 8.24 -2.93 -30.31
CA ILE A 47 7.54 -3.51 -31.48
C ILE A 47 7.55 -2.52 -32.65
N TRP A 48 7.27 -1.26 -32.38
CA TRP A 48 7.33 -0.20 -33.39
C TRP A 48 8.75 -0.05 -33.96
N GLY A 49 9.78 -0.06 -33.11
CA GLY A 49 11.17 -0.03 -33.56
C GLY A 49 11.52 -1.16 -34.53
N PHE A 50 11.05 -2.38 -34.25
CA PHE A 50 11.22 -3.52 -35.17
C PHE A 50 10.50 -3.31 -36.49
N SER A 51 9.31 -2.75 -36.53
CA SER A 51 8.55 -2.49 -37.77
C SER A 51 9.24 -1.45 -38.65
N MET A 52 10.02 -0.53 -38.08
CA MET A 52 10.80 0.47 -38.82
C MET A 52 12.13 -0.06 -39.40
N GLY A 53 12.50 -1.29 -39.04
CA GLY A 53 13.75 -1.93 -39.48
C GLY A 53 14.96 -1.57 -38.62
N LEU A 54 15.76 -2.57 -38.30
CA LEU A 54 16.93 -2.44 -37.40
C LEU A 54 18.12 -1.70 -38.03
N ASN A 55 18.18 -1.59 -39.35
CA ASN A 55 19.29 -0.93 -40.07
C ASN A 55 19.18 0.59 -40.11
N GLY A 56 18.10 1.17 -39.52
CA GLY A 56 17.83 2.60 -39.50
C GLY A 56 17.49 3.13 -38.15
N VAL A 57 16.47 4.02 -38.12
CA VAL A 57 15.98 4.68 -36.91
C VAL A 57 15.36 3.68 -35.92
N GLY A 58 14.82 2.54 -36.40
CA GLY A 58 14.15 1.54 -35.56
C GLY A 58 15.01 0.98 -34.43
N ARG A 59 16.35 0.85 -34.66
CA ARG A 59 17.28 0.38 -33.62
C ARG A 59 17.29 1.26 -32.37
N TYR A 60 17.12 2.58 -32.53
CA TYR A 60 17.09 3.51 -31.40
C TYR A 60 15.80 3.36 -30.59
N TYR A 61 14.66 3.10 -31.24
CA TYR A 61 13.41 2.82 -30.54
C TYR A 61 13.45 1.50 -29.78
N VAL A 62 14.05 0.46 -30.38
CA VAL A 62 14.25 -0.82 -29.67
C VAL A 62 15.15 -0.64 -28.46
N ALA A 63 16.28 0.06 -28.61
CA ALA A 63 17.20 0.34 -27.51
C ALA A 63 16.52 1.17 -26.40
N LEU A 64 15.76 2.20 -26.77
CA LEU A 64 15.03 3.06 -25.85
C LEU A 64 13.97 2.28 -25.06
N GLY A 65 13.15 1.48 -25.75
CA GLY A 65 12.13 0.66 -25.11
C GLY A 65 12.72 -0.39 -24.17
N ALA A 66 13.84 -1.05 -24.58
CA ALA A 66 14.56 -1.99 -23.73
C ALA A 66 15.16 -1.30 -22.50
N PHE A 67 15.75 -0.12 -22.66
CA PHE A 67 16.27 0.69 -21.54
C PHE A 67 15.19 1.01 -20.53
N PHE A 68 14.00 1.46 -20.97
CA PHE A 68 12.88 1.73 -20.08
C PHE A 68 12.38 0.48 -19.34
N LEU A 69 12.32 -0.68 -20.01
CA LEU A 69 11.94 -1.93 -19.34
C LEU A 69 12.93 -2.32 -18.24
N ILE A 70 14.24 -2.22 -18.52
CA ILE A 70 15.29 -2.51 -17.54
C ILE A 70 15.20 -1.55 -16.37
N LEU A 71 15.08 -0.24 -16.64
CA LEU A 71 14.95 0.79 -15.60
C LEU A 71 13.75 0.54 -14.70
N GLN A 72 12.59 0.19 -15.28
CA GLN A 72 11.37 -0.15 -14.52
C GLN A 72 11.58 -1.39 -13.66
N GLY A 73 12.26 -2.41 -14.18
CA GLY A 73 12.63 -3.61 -13.44
C GLY A 73 13.49 -3.27 -12.21
N ILE A 74 14.54 -2.49 -12.40
CA ILE A 74 15.43 -2.03 -11.33
C ILE A 74 14.64 -1.24 -10.27
N MET A 75 13.81 -0.27 -10.71
CA MET A 75 13.00 0.53 -9.80
C MET A 75 12.06 -0.33 -8.96
N ARG A 76 11.39 -1.32 -9.58
CA ARG A 76 10.35 -2.12 -8.94
C ARG A 76 10.90 -3.20 -8.03
N TYR A 77 11.95 -3.91 -8.45
CA TYR A 77 12.44 -5.10 -7.74
C TYR A 77 13.60 -4.81 -6.80
N TRP A 78 14.30 -3.72 -7.00
CA TRP A 78 15.46 -3.36 -6.19
C TRP A 78 15.28 -2.06 -5.41
N PHE A 79 14.92 -0.97 -6.09
CA PHE A 79 14.88 0.36 -5.48
C PHE A 79 13.72 0.52 -4.48
N LEU A 80 12.48 0.18 -4.88
CA LEU A 80 11.31 0.29 -4.01
C LEU A 80 11.42 -0.56 -2.73
N PRO A 81 11.77 -1.86 -2.78
CA PRO A 81 11.95 -2.65 -1.56
C PRO A 81 13.04 -2.09 -0.65
N MET A 82 14.14 -1.59 -1.22
CA MET A 82 15.22 -0.96 -0.44
C MET A 82 14.74 0.31 0.25
N MET A 83 13.97 1.17 -0.42
CA MET A 83 13.39 2.37 0.18
C MET A 83 12.42 2.03 1.31
N PHE A 84 11.54 1.05 1.11
CA PHE A 84 10.61 0.61 2.15
C PHE A 84 11.33 0.05 3.37
N LYS A 85 12.38 -0.74 3.17
CA LYS A 85 13.22 -1.24 4.28
C LYS A 85 13.87 -0.09 5.06
N ARG A 86 14.39 0.92 4.37
CA ARG A 86 14.96 2.11 5.03
C ARG A 86 13.91 2.89 5.84
N GLN A 87 12.72 3.07 5.29
CA GLN A 87 11.60 3.73 5.99
C GLN A 87 11.16 2.92 7.22
N PHE A 88 11.03 1.61 7.08
CA PHE A 88 10.68 0.72 8.19
C PHE A 88 11.63 0.88 9.38
N VAL A 89 12.94 0.87 9.12
CA VAL A 89 13.96 1.07 10.15
C VAL A 89 13.91 2.48 10.72
N LYS A 90 13.81 3.50 9.86
CA LYS A 90 13.80 4.92 10.25
C LYS A 90 12.62 5.26 11.17
N TYR A 91 11.42 4.78 10.85
CA TYR A 91 10.21 5.02 11.63
C TYR A 91 9.96 3.99 12.74
N GLN A 92 10.87 3.03 12.90
CA GLN A 92 10.80 1.99 13.93
C GLN A 92 9.47 1.23 13.98
N PHE A 93 8.83 1.00 12.86
CA PHE A 93 7.52 0.35 12.77
C PHE A 93 7.46 -1.01 13.49
N GLY A 94 8.54 -1.78 13.47
CA GLY A 94 8.61 -3.06 14.18
C GLY A 94 8.79 -2.94 15.70
N LYS A 95 9.08 -1.73 16.22
CA LYS A 95 9.25 -1.46 17.66
C LYS A 95 8.12 -0.61 18.24
N SER A 96 7.38 0.08 17.39
CA SER A 96 6.25 0.91 17.80
C SER A 96 4.99 0.06 17.83
N GLU A 97 4.35 0.00 18.99
CA GLU A 97 3.04 -0.61 19.12
C GLU A 97 2.01 0.25 18.38
N GLN A 98 1.24 -0.39 17.52
CA GLN A 98 0.17 0.22 16.78
C GLN A 98 -1.15 -0.49 17.07
N GLY A 99 -2.25 0.18 16.83
CA GLY A 99 -3.56 -0.41 17.04
C GLY A 99 -4.66 0.43 16.43
N ILE A 100 -5.83 -0.18 16.37
CA ILE A 100 -7.06 0.49 15.98
C ILE A 100 -8.21 -0.02 16.85
N ASP A 101 -8.95 0.90 17.42
CA ASP A 101 -10.15 0.65 18.18
C ASP A 101 -11.33 1.21 17.38
N LEU A 102 -12.31 0.36 17.07
CA LEU A 102 -13.53 0.78 16.36
C LEU A 102 -14.63 1.06 17.37
N PHE A 103 -15.24 2.21 17.21
CA PHE A 103 -16.46 2.62 17.90
C PHE A 103 -17.60 2.78 16.89
N GLN A 104 -18.80 3.10 17.33
CA GLN A 104 -19.96 3.18 16.45
C GLN A 104 -19.81 4.23 15.34
N ASP A 105 -19.24 5.42 15.66
CA ASP A 105 -19.17 6.57 14.73
C ASP A 105 -17.75 6.97 14.33
N TYR A 106 -16.73 6.43 15.00
CA TYR A 106 -15.34 6.79 14.81
C TYR A 106 -14.40 5.61 15.08
N ALA A 107 -13.18 5.72 14.65
CA ALA A 107 -12.09 4.85 15.04
C ALA A 107 -11.02 5.62 15.79
N GLU A 108 -10.40 5.00 16.77
CA GLU A 108 -9.22 5.54 17.45
C GLU A 108 -7.99 4.78 16.98
N ILE A 109 -7.04 5.50 16.38
CA ILE A 109 -5.79 4.94 15.87
C ILE A 109 -4.73 5.16 16.93
N PHE A 110 -4.16 4.07 17.41
CA PHE A 110 -3.10 4.06 18.38
C PHE A 110 -1.74 3.89 17.70
N ASN A 111 -0.78 4.73 18.09
CA ASN A 111 0.59 4.64 17.59
C ASN A 111 1.57 5.11 18.66
N ASN A 112 2.39 4.19 19.19
CA ASN A 112 3.46 4.45 20.15
C ASN A 112 3.03 5.33 21.35
N GLY A 113 1.96 4.93 22.02
CA GLY A 113 1.45 5.64 23.19
C GLY A 113 0.64 6.92 22.91
N ARG A 114 0.41 7.22 21.63
CA ARG A 114 -0.46 8.33 21.20
C ARG A 114 -1.68 7.78 20.50
N SER A 115 -2.85 8.28 20.86
CA SER A 115 -4.08 7.97 20.16
C SER A 115 -4.58 9.16 19.35
N LYS A 116 -5.25 8.88 18.26
CA LYS A 116 -5.89 9.86 17.41
C LYS A 116 -7.27 9.37 16.99
N VAL A 117 -8.27 10.17 17.30
CA VAL A 117 -9.64 9.94 16.83
C VAL A 117 -9.74 10.28 15.35
N VAL A 118 -10.37 9.39 14.60
CA VAL A 118 -10.61 9.52 13.16
C VAL A 118 -12.05 9.13 12.88
N HIS A 119 -12.84 10.05 12.36
CA HIS A 119 -14.19 9.76 11.93
C HIS A 119 -14.18 8.95 10.62
N TYR A 120 -15.16 8.05 10.43
CA TYR A 120 -15.23 7.21 9.23
C TYR A 120 -15.35 8.01 7.92
N ASN A 121 -15.88 9.23 7.97
CA ASN A 121 -15.95 10.14 6.83
C ASN A 121 -14.59 10.75 6.44
N GLU A 122 -13.57 10.66 7.31
CA GLU A 122 -12.19 11.09 7.02
C GLU A 122 -11.39 10.03 6.27
N VAL A 123 -11.90 8.80 6.19
CA VAL A 123 -11.28 7.74 5.41
C VAL A 123 -11.55 8.00 3.93
N GLN A 124 -10.47 8.27 3.19
CA GLN A 124 -10.52 8.53 1.75
C GLN A 124 -10.54 7.26 0.94
N SER A 125 -9.75 6.26 1.33
CA SER A 125 -9.69 4.99 0.66
C SER A 125 -9.38 3.83 1.59
N PHE A 126 -9.94 2.68 1.26
CA PHE A 126 -9.70 1.40 1.89
C PHE A 126 -9.21 0.41 0.82
N ALA A 127 -8.16 -0.32 1.12
CA ALA A 127 -7.64 -1.36 0.24
C ALA A 127 -7.28 -2.61 1.03
N ILE A 128 -7.54 -3.77 0.41
CA ILE A 128 -7.28 -5.09 0.98
C ILE A 128 -6.06 -5.67 0.28
N GLY A 129 -5.01 -5.92 1.05
CA GLY A 129 -3.78 -6.57 0.59
C GLY A 129 -3.76 -8.06 0.85
N LYS A 130 -2.61 -8.64 0.58
CA LYS A 130 -2.36 -10.05 0.88
C LYS A 130 -2.26 -10.28 2.39
N LEU A 131 -1.48 -9.46 3.08
CA LEU A 131 -1.18 -9.58 4.52
C LEU A 131 -1.86 -8.51 5.35
N THR A 132 -2.27 -7.39 4.74
CA THR A 132 -2.70 -6.19 5.45
C THR A 132 -3.96 -5.57 4.86
N TYR A 133 -4.61 -4.75 5.67
CA TYR A 133 -5.56 -3.74 5.26
C TYR A 133 -4.87 -2.38 5.26
N MET A 134 -5.19 -1.53 4.31
CA MET A 134 -4.69 -0.17 4.23
C MET A 134 -5.84 0.81 4.25
N LEU A 135 -5.79 1.76 5.17
CA LEU A 135 -6.67 2.91 5.25
C LEU A 135 -5.87 4.16 4.89
N GLU A 136 -6.35 4.92 3.94
CA GLU A 136 -5.82 6.24 3.61
C GLU A 136 -6.81 7.30 4.08
N LEU A 137 -6.35 8.21 4.92
CA LEU A 137 -7.12 9.32 5.40
C LEU A 137 -7.03 10.51 4.46
N LYS A 138 -8.00 11.42 4.50
CA LYS A 138 -8.03 12.67 3.70
C LYS A 138 -6.77 13.53 3.87
N ASN A 139 -6.12 13.47 5.03
CA ASN A 139 -4.85 14.15 5.31
C ASN A 139 -3.63 13.39 4.77
N ARG A 140 -3.82 12.37 3.93
CA ARG A 140 -2.80 11.47 3.37
C ARG A 140 -2.06 10.61 4.41
N THR A 141 -2.55 10.51 5.63
CA THR A 141 -2.01 9.54 6.59
C THR A 141 -2.44 8.15 6.16
N VAL A 142 -1.48 7.23 6.12
CA VAL A 142 -1.72 5.82 5.80
C VAL A 142 -1.65 5.02 7.10
N VAL A 143 -2.67 4.22 7.34
CA VAL A 143 -2.76 3.27 8.45
C VAL A 143 -2.75 1.87 7.88
N ILE A 144 -1.84 1.05 8.36
CA ILE A 144 -1.65 -0.34 7.91
C ILE A 144 -2.06 -1.25 9.06
N VAL A 145 -3.05 -2.10 8.84
CA VAL A 145 -3.55 -3.05 9.84
C VAL A 145 -3.29 -4.47 9.35
N PRO A 146 -2.44 -5.27 10.02
CA PRO A 146 -2.17 -6.64 9.60
C PRO A 146 -3.37 -7.54 9.85
N LYS A 147 -3.68 -8.42 8.91
CA LYS A 147 -4.80 -9.37 9.01
C LYS A 147 -4.69 -10.28 10.24
N ARG A 148 -3.48 -10.62 10.64
CA ARG A 148 -3.22 -11.41 11.84
C ARG A 148 -3.51 -10.70 13.16
N ALA A 149 -3.75 -9.38 13.15
CA ALA A 149 -4.13 -8.64 14.36
C ALA A 149 -5.55 -8.95 14.82
N PHE A 150 -6.37 -9.51 13.93
CA PHE A 150 -7.73 -9.94 14.23
C PHE A 150 -7.71 -11.38 14.73
N LYS A 151 -8.54 -11.67 15.73
CA LYS A 151 -8.61 -12.99 16.37
C LYS A 151 -9.24 -14.04 15.46
N ASP A 152 -10.22 -13.64 14.69
CA ASP A 152 -10.98 -14.52 13.82
C ASP A 152 -11.50 -13.81 12.55
N GLY A 153 -12.16 -14.58 11.67
CA GLY A 153 -12.75 -14.05 10.45
C GLY A 153 -13.96 -13.13 10.69
N THR A 154 -14.59 -13.21 11.85
CA THR A 154 -15.72 -12.36 12.23
C THR A 154 -15.24 -10.93 12.47
N GLU A 155 -14.14 -10.79 13.23
CA GLU A 155 -13.52 -9.48 13.48
C GLU A 155 -13.02 -8.85 12.16
N GLN A 156 -12.42 -9.66 11.25
CA GLN A 156 -12.04 -9.20 9.92
C GLN A 156 -13.23 -8.69 9.11
N SER A 157 -14.34 -9.43 9.15
CA SER A 157 -15.57 -9.06 8.44
C SER A 157 -16.18 -7.78 8.99
N ILE A 158 -16.18 -7.58 10.30
CA ILE A 158 -16.64 -6.35 10.93
C ILE A 158 -15.78 -5.17 10.45
N PHE A 159 -14.46 -5.33 10.48
CA PHE A 159 -13.53 -4.32 10.01
C PHE A 159 -13.73 -3.98 8.54
N GLU A 160 -13.81 -5.00 7.66
CA GLU A 160 -14.05 -4.80 6.24
C GLU A 160 -15.37 -4.08 5.97
N ASN A 161 -16.46 -4.50 6.62
CA ASN A 161 -17.78 -3.90 6.41
C ASN A 161 -17.85 -2.44 6.88
N THR A 162 -17.08 -2.08 7.92
CA THR A 162 -17.00 -0.71 8.41
C THR A 162 -16.39 0.25 7.37
N PHE A 163 -15.39 -0.22 6.61
CA PHE A 163 -14.64 0.63 5.68
C PHE A 163 -14.93 0.36 4.18
N LYS A 164 -15.60 -0.73 3.87
CA LYS A 164 -15.99 -1.09 2.50
C LYS A 164 -17.28 -0.33 2.14
N LYS A 165 -17.11 0.86 1.60
CA LYS A 165 -18.20 1.65 1.01
C LYS A 165 -18.29 1.42 -0.49
#